data_6b8171589f16232314afa2b3888807e5
#
_entry.id   6b8171589f16232314afa2b3888807e5
#
_cell.length_a   1.000
_cell.length_b   1.000
_cell.length_c   1.000
_cell.angle_alpha   90.00
_cell.angle_beta   90.00
_cell.angle_gamma   90.00
#
_symmetry.space_group_name_H-M   'P 1'
#
loop_
_entity.id
_entity.type
_entity.pdbx_description
1 polymer ?
#
loop_
_entity_poly.entity_id
_entity_poly.type
_entity_poly.pdbx_seq_one_letter_code
_entity_poly.pdbx_strand_id
1 'polypeptide(L)'
;MLSERAFARSFPVFWSSIAPRLDFDFLQAMGEPTCPFRNRWDDTFQGTVPAKQNDLVAEMAFGLFCASLSHDVPPEALPALEAETAFRQASQRIGVLRRLPIETTLSWTTGHTDDARALAGRLRTHIASPAPSIVIQPHLPGFGMLNACYADLASGDELIEVKMGAAPFRLQDVRQLLIYCILVHASGVLRIGACSLVNPRIGLTWRFAVPQLIEQISDLSPADFFETFVRFIDPQEVL
;
A
#
# COMPACT_ATOMS: atom_id res chain seq x y z
N MET A 1 -20.84 1.77 6.60
CA MET A 1 -19.78 1.64 5.55
C MET A 1 -18.45 1.30 6.23
N LEU A 2 -17.60 0.52 5.58
CA LEU A 2 -16.34 0.00 6.11
C LEU A 2 -15.15 0.58 5.36
N SER A 3 -14.01 0.80 6.06
CA SER A 3 -12.76 1.09 5.35
C SER A 3 -12.24 -0.19 4.67
N GLU A 4 -11.41 -0.01 3.63
CA GLU A 4 -10.73 -1.09 2.92
C GLU A 4 -9.93 -2.00 3.86
N ARG A 5 -9.23 -1.42 4.84
CA ARG A 5 -8.46 -2.19 5.84
C ARG A 5 -9.35 -2.98 6.79
N ALA A 6 -10.49 -2.42 7.18
CA ALA A 6 -11.46 -3.13 8.01
C ALA A 6 -12.08 -4.29 7.22
N PHE A 7 -12.45 -4.06 5.97
CA PHE A 7 -13.01 -5.10 5.09
C PHE A 7 -11.98 -6.22 4.82
N ALA A 8 -10.73 -5.88 4.52
CA ALA A 8 -9.66 -6.86 4.29
C ALA A 8 -9.44 -7.83 5.46
N ARG A 9 -9.78 -7.42 6.68
CA ARG A 9 -9.67 -8.24 7.91
C ARG A 9 -10.97 -8.95 8.29
N SER A 10 -12.07 -8.52 7.71
CA SER A 10 -13.41 -9.04 8.00
C SER A 10 -13.84 -10.07 6.97
N PHE A 11 -15.00 -10.68 7.19
CA PHE A 11 -15.66 -11.57 6.23
C PHE A 11 -14.82 -12.80 5.82
N PRO A 12 -14.29 -13.59 6.77
CA PRO A 12 -13.43 -14.73 6.44
C PRO A 12 -14.11 -15.74 5.51
N VAL A 13 -15.41 -15.98 5.68
CA VAL A 13 -16.20 -16.88 4.83
C VAL A 13 -16.27 -16.36 3.40
N PHE A 14 -16.50 -15.07 3.21
CA PHE A 14 -16.50 -14.45 1.88
C PHE A 14 -15.14 -14.61 1.20
N TRP A 15 -14.05 -14.26 1.89
CA TRP A 15 -12.71 -14.40 1.34
C TRP A 15 -12.36 -15.85 0.99
N SER A 16 -12.75 -16.82 1.83
CA SER A 16 -12.53 -18.24 1.54
C SER A 16 -13.36 -18.75 0.37
N SER A 17 -14.51 -18.13 0.07
CA SER A 17 -15.34 -18.52 -1.08
C SER A 17 -14.87 -17.91 -2.39
N ILE A 18 -14.44 -16.63 -2.39
CA ILE A 18 -14.07 -15.92 -3.62
C ILE A 18 -12.59 -16.11 -3.97
N ALA A 19 -11.72 -16.23 -2.98
CA ALA A 19 -10.28 -16.38 -3.12
C ALA A 19 -9.75 -17.53 -2.23
N PRO A 20 -10.17 -18.78 -2.49
CA PRO A 20 -9.86 -19.93 -1.64
C PRO A 20 -8.36 -20.22 -1.55
N ARG A 21 -7.58 -19.87 -2.58
CA ARG A 21 -6.11 -20.04 -2.60
C ARG A 21 -5.33 -18.83 -2.05
N LEU A 22 -6.02 -17.78 -1.57
CA LEU A 22 -5.36 -16.65 -0.90
C LEU A 22 -5.16 -16.97 0.59
N ASP A 23 -4.23 -17.85 0.88
CA ASP A 23 -3.97 -18.49 2.15
C ASP A 23 -2.48 -18.46 2.53
N PHE A 24 -2.08 -19.27 3.48
CA PHE A 24 -0.70 -19.37 3.94
C PHE A 24 0.23 -19.97 2.85
N ASP A 25 -0.24 -20.92 2.07
CA ASP A 25 0.56 -21.56 1.01
C ASP A 25 0.84 -20.55 -0.11
N PHE A 26 -0.13 -19.68 -0.44
CA PHE A 26 0.10 -18.54 -1.32
C PHE A 26 1.23 -17.63 -0.80
N LEU A 27 1.22 -17.28 0.49
CA LEU A 27 2.29 -16.44 1.07
C LEU A 27 3.65 -17.14 1.03
N GLN A 28 3.71 -18.44 1.27
CA GLN A 28 4.94 -19.21 1.14
C GLN A 28 5.46 -19.18 -0.29
N ALA A 29 4.61 -19.48 -1.28
CA ALA A 29 4.98 -19.45 -2.70
C ALA A 29 5.50 -18.05 -3.11
N MET A 30 4.85 -16.99 -2.65
CA MET A 30 5.30 -15.61 -2.87
C MET A 30 6.61 -15.26 -2.16
N GLY A 31 6.96 -15.98 -1.10
CA GLY A 31 8.21 -15.83 -0.38
C GLY A 31 9.42 -16.44 -1.12
N GLU A 32 9.19 -17.39 -2.01
CA GLU A 32 10.25 -18.10 -2.72
C GLU A 32 11.05 -17.16 -3.64
N PRO A 33 12.39 -17.25 -3.65
CA PRO A 33 13.24 -16.41 -4.50
C PRO A 33 12.94 -16.54 -6.00
N THR A 34 12.44 -17.70 -6.42
CA THR A 34 12.12 -18.01 -7.82
C THR A 34 10.73 -17.58 -8.24
N CYS A 35 9.92 -17.02 -7.34
CA CYS A 35 8.57 -16.57 -7.64
C CYS A 35 8.59 -15.44 -8.69
N PRO A 36 7.90 -15.59 -9.85
CA PRO A 36 7.95 -14.60 -10.93
C PRO A 36 7.31 -13.26 -10.59
N PHE A 37 6.45 -13.23 -9.58
CA PHE A 37 5.77 -12.02 -9.11
C PHE A 37 6.58 -11.23 -8.07
N ARG A 38 7.69 -11.82 -7.60
CA ARG A 38 8.54 -11.27 -6.54
C ARG A 38 9.80 -10.67 -7.14
N ASN A 39 10.08 -9.43 -6.75
CA ASN A 39 11.35 -8.76 -7.05
C ASN A 39 11.99 -8.26 -5.75
N ARG A 40 13.15 -8.81 -5.40
CA ARG A 40 14.01 -8.27 -4.34
C ARG A 40 15.08 -7.40 -4.98
N TRP A 41 14.97 -6.11 -4.80
CA TRP A 41 15.78 -5.10 -5.48
C TRP A 41 16.81 -4.41 -4.57
N ASP A 42 16.75 -4.69 -3.24
CA ASP A 42 17.71 -4.13 -2.30
C ASP A 42 17.76 -4.96 -1.00
N ASP A 43 18.78 -4.73 -0.19
CA ASP A 43 18.91 -5.35 1.13
C ASP A 43 17.96 -4.72 2.15
N THR A 44 17.78 -5.41 3.27
CA THR A 44 16.98 -4.89 4.37
C THR A 44 17.64 -3.65 4.97
N PHE A 45 16.91 -2.54 4.97
CA PHE A 45 17.36 -1.28 5.57
C PHE A 45 17.49 -1.42 7.09
N GLN A 46 18.68 -1.10 7.58
CA GLN A 46 18.98 -1.07 9.01
C GLN A 46 18.86 0.38 9.49
N GLY A 47 17.72 0.70 10.11
CA GLY A 47 17.52 2.03 10.68
C GLY A 47 18.30 2.26 11.96
N THR A 48 18.51 3.53 12.29
CA THR A 48 19.18 3.96 13.54
C THR A 48 18.19 4.16 14.69
N VAL A 49 16.90 4.31 14.35
CA VAL A 49 15.82 4.55 15.31
C VAL A 49 15.31 3.23 15.90
N PRO A 50 14.92 3.19 17.19
CA PRO A 50 14.36 1.99 17.80
C PRO A 50 13.15 1.44 17.06
N ALA A 51 13.05 0.11 16.92
CA ALA A 51 12.00 -0.56 16.13
C ALA A 51 10.57 -0.17 16.52
N LYS A 52 10.30 0.20 17.78
CA LYS A 52 8.99 0.68 18.25
C LYS A 52 8.53 2.01 17.62
N GLN A 53 9.46 2.71 16.94
CA GLN A 53 9.21 3.98 16.26
C GLN A 53 9.23 3.83 14.72
N ASN A 54 9.34 2.60 14.21
CA ASN A 54 9.38 2.33 12.77
C ASN A 54 8.14 2.83 12.02
N ASP A 55 6.98 2.86 12.64
CA ASP A 55 5.75 3.41 12.04
C ASP A 55 5.84 4.93 11.86
N LEU A 56 6.42 5.66 12.82
CA LEU A 56 6.66 7.09 12.67
C LEU A 56 7.64 7.38 11.52
N VAL A 57 8.75 6.64 11.47
CA VAL A 57 9.71 6.73 10.36
C VAL A 57 9.06 6.39 9.02
N ALA A 58 8.19 5.38 8.97
CA ALA A 58 7.48 4.97 7.76
C ALA A 58 6.55 6.08 7.23
N GLU A 59 5.73 6.66 8.10
CA GLU A 59 4.84 7.76 7.71
C GLU A 59 5.62 9.01 7.28
N MET A 60 6.72 9.36 8.00
CA MET A 60 7.63 10.44 7.58
C MET A 60 8.26 10.16 6.22
N ALA A 61 8.74 8.93 5.99
CA ALA A 61 9.39 8.54 4.74
C ALA A 61 8.43 8.67 3.55
N PHE A 62 7.17 8.24 3.71
CA PHE A 62 6.17 8.42 2.65
C PHE A 62 5.88 9.90 2.39
N GLY A 63 5.77 10.72 3.43
CA GLY A 63 5.61 12.17 3.29
C GLY A 63 6.78 12.82 2.54
N LEU A 64 8.03 12.48 2.90
CA LEU A 64 9.23 12.96 2.21
C LEU A 64 9.34 12.46 0.77
N PHE A 65 8.94 11.23 0.50
CA PHE A 65 8.84 10.71 -0.87
C PHE A 65 7.86 11.54 -1.71
N CYS A 66 6.66 11.81 -1.19
CA CYS A 66 5.67 12.64 -1.88
C CYS A 66 6.20 14.07 -2.14
N ALA A 67 6.82 14.70 -1.14
CA ALA A 67 7.44 16.00 -1.29
C ALA A 67 8.57 15.99 -2.34
N SER A 68 9.40 14.94 -2.35
CA SER A 68 10.48 14.79 -3.31
C SER A 68 10.01 14.70 -4.75
N LEU A 69 8.87 14.06 -4.98
CA LEU A 69 8.24 14.02 -6.31
C LEU A 69 7.65 15.39 -6.68
N SER A 70 6.98 16.05 -5.73
CA SER A 70 6.35 17.36 -5.98
C SER A 70 7.35 18.46 -6.28
N HIS A 71 8.53 18.42 -5.65
CA HIS A 71 9.63 19.40 -5.86
C HIS A 71 10.63 18.95 -6.94
N ASP A 72 10.48 17.74 -7.45
CA ASP A 72 11.41 17.08 -8.40
C ASP A 72 12.88 17.11 -7.91
N VAL A 73 13.07 16.85 -6.63
CA VAL A 73 14.41 16.74 -6.02
C VAL A 73 14.52 15.45 -5.21
N PRO A 74 15.73 14.89 -5.02
CA PRO A 74 15.89 13.73 -4.16
C PRO A 74 15.57 14.07 -2.70
N PRO A 75 15.10 13.11 -1.88
CA PRO A 75 14.70 13.35 -0.49
C PRO A 75 15.78 14.00 0.38
N GLU A 76 17.05 13.75 0.07
CA GLU A 76 18.21 14.33 0.77
C GLU A 76 18.32 15.84 0.53
N ALA A 77 17.89 16.33 -0.63
CA ALA A 77 17.93 17.75 -1.01
C ALA A 77 16.70 18.53 -0.56
N LEU A 78 15.71 17.87 0.04
CA LEU A 78 14.53 18.57 0.57
C LEU A 78 14.91 19.50 1.74
N PRO A 79 14.31 20.71 1.81
CA PRO A 79 14.50 21.63 2.93
C PRO A 79 14.15 21.00 4.28
N ALA A 80 14.75 21.48 5.37
CA ALA A 80 14.44 21.01 6.72
C ALA A 80 12.95 21.16 7.08
N LEU A 81 12.28 22.19 6.58
CA LEU A 81 10.85 22.42 6.76
C LEU A 81 9.98 21.25 6.26
N GLU A 82 10.39 20.57 5.19
CA GLU A 82 9.68 19.40 4.70
C GLU A 82 9.78 18.22 5.68
N ALA A 83 10.94 18.03 6.32
CA ALA A 83 11.10 17.01 7.35
C ALA A 83 10.24 17.31 8.60
N GLU A 84 10.17 18.58 9.02
CA GLU A 84 9.31 19.02 10.12
C GLU A 84 7.82 18.81 9.78
N THR A 85 7.43 19.13 8.56
CA THR A 85 6.07 18.94 8.07
C THR A 85 5.70 17.46 8.02
N ALA A 86 6.57 16.61 7.46
CA ALA A 86 6.40 15.17 7.43
C ALA A 86 6.29 14.58 8.84
N PHE A 87 7.15 15.01 9.77
CA PHE A 87 7.07 14.58 11.18
C PHE A 87 5.74 14.96 11.82
N ARG A 88 5.28 16.21 11.64
CA ARG A 88 4.03 16.70 12.22
C ARG A 88 2.84 15.89 11.71
N GLN A 89 2.77 15.65 10.41
CA GLN A 89 1.71 14.86 9.78
C GLN A 89 1.75 13.39 10.23
N ALA A 90 2.95 12.79 10.26
CA ALA A 90 3.15 11.43 10.74
C ALA A 90 2.72 11.28 12.21
N SER A 91 3.11 12.23 13.06
CA SER A 91 2.73 12.24 14.49
C SER A 91 1.22 12.31 14.69
N GLN A 92 0.53 13.12 13.91
CA GLN A 92 -0.93 13.20 13.95
C GLN A 92 -1.59 11.87 13.52
N ARG A 93 -1.13 11.28 12.42
CA ARG A 93 -1.65 9.98 11.94
C ARG A 93 -1.43 8.86 12.97
N ILE A 94 -0.22 8.77 13.52
CA ILE A 94 0.14 7.77 14.55
C ILE A 94 -0.66 8.01 15.82
N GLY A 95 -0.85 9.27 16.23
CA GLY A 95 -1.69 9.63 17.38
C GLY A 95 -3.11 9.08 17.25
N VAL A 96 -3.73 9.28 16.09
CA VAL A 96 -5.07 8.75 15.79
C VAL A 96 -5.08 7.22 15.76
N LEU A 97 -4.13 6.60 15.06
CA LEU A 97 -4.06 5.14 14.90
C LEU A 97 -3.83 4.42 16.24
N ARG A 98 -3.00 4.97 17.10
CA ARG A 98 -2.68 4.41 18.42
C ARG A 98 -3.65 4.87 19.52
N ARG A 99 -4.63 5.72 19.19
CA ARG A 99 -5.55 6.34 20.14
C ARG A 99 -4.80 7.02 21.30
N LEU A 100 -3.68 7.70 20.97
CA LEU A 100 -2.90 8.42 21.98
C LEU A 100 -3.68 9.67 22.45
N PRO A 101 -3.51 10.09 23.70
CA PRO A 101 -4.03 11.39 24.16
C PRO A 101 -3.52 12.52 23.23
N ILE A 102 -4.37 13.52 22.98
CA ILE A 102 -4.06 14.65 22.08
C ILE A 102 -2.77 15.38 22.51
N GLU A 103 -2.45 15.34 23.80
CA GLU A 103 -1.26 15.96 24.38
C GLU A 103 0.02 15.15 24.25
N THR A 104 -0.06 13.91 23.67
CA THR A 104 1.11 13.05 23.54
C THR A 104 2.03 13.61 22.45
N THR A 105 3.10 14.24 22.85
CA THR A 105 4.16 14.70 21.94
C THR A 105 5.10 13.51 21.65
N LEU A 106 5.17 13.10 20.38
CA LEU A 106 6.20 12.14 19.95
C LEU A 106 7.54 12.86 19.86
N SER A 107 8.60 12.22 20.37
CA SER A 107 9.94 12.80 20.29
C SER A 107 10.50 12.66 18.88
N TRP A 108 11.08 13.74 18.37
CA TRP A 108 11.77 13.79 17.08
C TRP A 108 13.28 13.96 17.30
N THR A 109 14.07 13.24 16.54
CA THR A 109 15.53 13.32 16.52
C THR A 109 16.02 13.35 15.07
N THR A 110 17.27 13.74 14.87
CA THR A 110 17.91 13.67 13.54
C THR A 110 17.85 12.27 12.94
N GLY A 111 18.02 11.22 13.76
CA GLY A 111 17.91 9.82 13.31
C GLY A 111 16.57 9.50 12.65
N HIS A 112 15.45 10.08 13.09
CA HIS A 112 14.16 9.90 12.42
C HIS A 112 14.16 10.48 11.01
N THR A 113 14.76 11.67 10.86
CA THR A 113 14.87 12.34 9.55
C THR A 113 15.79 11.57 8.62
N ASP A 114 16.92 11.10 9.12
CA ASP A 114 17.92 10.39 8.33
C ASP A 114 17.36 9.04 7.85
N ASP A 115 16.74 8.27 8.75
CA ASP A 115 16.09 6.99 8.41
C ASP A 115 14.92 7.21 7.42
N ALA A 116 14.12 8.27 7.63
CA ALA A 116 12.99 8.59 6.76
C ALA A 116 13.46 9.03 5.36
N ARG A 117 14.50 9.87 5.26
CA ARG A 117 15.10 10.26 3.98
C ARG A 117 15.68 9.07 3.22
N ALA A 118 16.39 8.20 3.92
CA ALA A 118 16.95 7.00 3.31
C ALA A 118 15.84 6.09 2.74
N LEU A 119 14.77 5.83 3.49
CA LEU A 119 13.64 5.03 3.00
C LEU A 119 12.89 5.71 1.84
N ALA A 120 12.69 7.03 1.91
CA ALA A 120 12.10 7.80 0.81
C ALA A 120 12.95 7.74 -0.45
N GLY A 121 14.29 7.85 -0.32
CA GLY A 121 15.24 7.72 -1.41
C GLY A 121 15.18 6.34 -2.08
N ARG A 122 15.16 5.28 -1.28
CA ARG A 122 15.00 3.89 -1.78
C ARG A 122 13.69 3.74 -2.57
N LEU A 123 12.57 4.24 -2.01
CA LEU A 123 11.28 4.18 -2.69
C LEU A 123 11.30 4.98 -4.00
N ARG A 124 11.87 6.20 -4.00
CA ARG A 124 11.99 7.03 -5.19
C ARG A 124 12.81 6.34 -6.28
N THR A 125 13.97 5.79 -5.94
CA THR A 125 14.83 5.07 -6.89
C THR A 125 14.10 3.89 -7.51
N HIS A 126 13.31 3.16 -6.73
CA HIS A 126 12.59 1.98 -7.22
C HIS A 126 11.40 2.35 -8.11
N ILE A 127 10.62 3.39 -7.77
CA ILE A 127 9.38 3.74 -8.48
C ILE A 127 9.61 4.71 -9.64
N ALA A 128 10.54 5.67 -9.51
CA ALA A 128 10.67 6.79 -10.45
C ALA A 128 11.53 6.51 -11.71
N SER A 129 12.03 5.31 -11.95
CA SER A 129 12.93 5.02 -13.09
C SER A 129 12.29 4.06 -14.09
N PRO A 130 12.14 4.41 -15.30
CA PRO A 130 11.60 5.56 -16.03
C PRO A 130 10.06 5.51 -16.03
N ALA A 131 9.44 6.16 -15.07
CA ALA A 131 8.00 6.00 -14.84
C ALA A 131 7.16 6.94 -15.71
N PRO A 132 5.98 6.47 -16.19
CA PRO A 132 4.88 7.34 -16.57
C PRO A 132 4.47 8.22 -15.37
N SER A 133 3.68 9.25 -15.60
CA SER A 133 3.24 10.19 -14.55
C SER A 133 2.73 9.47 -13.30
N ILE A 134 3.35 9.75 -12.16
CA ILE A 134 2.93 9.20 -10.87
C ILE A 134 1.83 10.08 -10.29
N VAL A 135 0.70 9.47 -9.93
CA VAL A 135 -0.37 10.10 -9.17
C VAL A 135 -0.23 9.68 -7.71
N ILE A 136 -0.02 10.67 -6.85
CA ILE A 136 0.10 10.47 -5.40
C ILE A 136 -1.30 10.44 -4.79
N GLN A 137 -1.58 9.44 -3.97
CA GLN A 137 -2.84 9.27 -3.25
C GLN A 137 -4.07 9.40 -4.16
N PRO A 138 -4.18 8.59 -5.24
CA PRO A 138 -5.36 8.61 -6.09
C PRO A 138 -6.61 8.32 -5.24
N HIS A 139 -7.63 9.18 -5.41
CA HIS A 139 -8.92 9.00 -4.74
C HIS A 139 -9.70 7.87 -5.40
N LEU A 140 -10.12 6.90 -4.63
CA LEU A 140 -10.98 5.79 -5.03
C LEU A 140 -12.37 6.02 -4.43
N PRO A 141 -13.40 6.30 -5.24
CA PRO A 141 -14.76 6.46 -4.75
C PRO A 141 -15.25 5.23 -4.00
N GLY A 142 -16.02 5.44 -2.95
CA GLY A 142 -16.67 4.34 -2.24
C GLY A 142 -17.74 3.67 -3.11
N PHE A 143 -18.01 2.40 -2.82
CA PHE A 143 -19.05 1.63 -3.51
C PHE A 143 -19.72 0.64 -2.55
N GLY A 144 -21.05 0.57 -2.57
CA GLY A 144 -21.84 -0.29 -1.70
C GLY A 144 -21.49 -0.06 -0.21
N MET A 145 -21.04 -1.10 0.47
CA MET A 145 -20.65 -1.00 1.88
C MET A 145 -19.24 -0.47 2.11
N LEU A 146 -18.43 -0.24 1.07
CA LEU A 146 -17.07 0.28 1.17
C LEU A 146 -17.03 1.80 1.13
N ASN A 147 -16.29 2.41 2.06
CA ASN A 147 -16.01 3.84 2.04
C ASN A 147 -15.10 4.21 0.86
N ALA A 148 -15.19 5.46 0.42
CA ALA A 148 -14.13 6.06 -0.37
C ALA A 148 -12.80 6.01 0.39
N CYS A 149 -11.72 5.82 -0.34
CA CYS A 149 -10.37 5.74 0.21
C CYS A 149 -9.32 6.31 -0.76
N TYR A 150 -8.07 6.31 -0.34
CA TYR A 150 -6.94 6.68 -1.17
C TYR A 150 -5.99 5.49 -1.24
N ALA A 151 -5.60 5.07 -2.45
CA ALA A 151 -4.43 4.21 -2.61
C ALA A 151 -3.16 5.05 -2.42
N ASP A 152 -2.00 4.44 -2.20
CA ASP A 152 -0.78 5.21 -1.99
C ASP A 152 -0.31 5.88 -3.28
N LEU A 153 -0.26 5.14 -4.39
CA LEU A 153 0.21 5.64 -5.69
C LEU A 153 -0.53 4.97 -6.85
N ALA A 154 -0.59 5.70 -7.98
CA ALA A 154 -0.86 5.09 -9.29
C ALA A 154 0.21 5.54 -10.28
N SER A 155 0.63 4.65 -11.20
CA SER A 155 1.62 4.92 -12.22
C SER A 155 1.22 4.21 -13.53
N GLY A 156 0.82 4.98 -14.54
CA GLY A 156 0.22 4.40 -15.74
C GLY A 156 -1.05 3.62 -15.40
N ASP A 157 -1.06 2.31 -15.70
CA ASP A 157 -2.14 1.39 -15.39
C ASP A 157 -1.88 0.53 -14.14
N GLU A 158 -0.95 0.92 -13.28
CA GLU A 158 -0.56 0.19 -12.08
C GLU A 158 -0.97 0.93 -10.81
N LEU A 159 -1.66 0.22 -9.89
CA LEU A 159 -1.88 0.65 -8.50
C LEU A 159 -0.78 0.11 -7.60
N ILE A 160 -0.23 0.96 -6.75
CA ILE A 160 0.88 0.62 -5.87
C ILE A 160 0.49 0.95 -4.42
N GLU A 161 0.58 -0.05 -3.56
CA GLU A 161 0.45 0.11 -2.11
C GLU A 161 1.84 -0.02 -1.48
N VAL A 162 2.22 0.95 -0.68
CA VAL A 162 3.53 1.02 -0.03
C VAL A 162 3.44 0.54 1.41
N LYS A 163 4.27 -0.43 1.76
CA LYS A 163 4.40 -0.96 3.11
C LYS A 163 5.83 -0.75 3.59
N MET A 164 6.03 -0.06 4.70
CA MET A 164 7.37 0.24 5.24
C MET A 164 7.66 -0.48 6.56
N GLY A 165 6.90 -1.55 6.85
CA GLY A 165 7.14 -2.41 8.00
C GLY A 165 8.38 -3.28 7.85
N ALA A 166 8.89 -3.82 8.96
CA ALA A 166 10.03 -4.74 8.95
C ALA A 166 9.66 -6.16 8.50
N ALA A 167 8.38 -6.49 8.48
CA ALA A 167 7.89 -7.80 8.06
C ALA A 167 7.56 -7.83 6.56
N PRO A 168 7.61 -9.02 5.93
CA PRO A 168 7.06 -9.26 4.59
C PRO A 168 5.55 -8.94 4.52
N PHE A 169 5.02 -8.93 3.29
CA PHE A 169 3.60 -8.71 3.05
C PHE A 169 2.73 -9.83 3.63
N ARG A 170 1.48 -9.48 3.96
CA ARG A 170 0.48 -10.36 4.58
C ARG A 170 -0.70 -10.54 3.65
N LEU A 171 -1.53 -11.56 3.89
CA LEU A 171 -2.79 -11.78 3.16
C LEU A 171 -3.68 -10.53 3.15
N GLN A 172 -3.70 -9.79 4.26
CA GLN A 172 -4.48 -8.55 4.38
C GLN A 172 -3.99 -7.44 3.43
N ASP A 173 -2.70 -7.41 3.11
CA ASP A 173 -2.13 -6.43 2.18
C ASP A 173 -2.56 -6.77 0.74
N VAL A 174 -2.58 -8.05 0.37
CA VAL A 174 -3.09 -8.51 -0.92
C VAL A 174 -4.59 -8.27 -1.04
N ARG A 175 -5.36 -8.55 0.01
CA ARG A 175 -6.81 -8.25 0.06
C ARG A 175 -7.08 -6.75 -0.09
N GLN A 176 -6.25 -5.89 0.51
CA GLN A 176 -6.36 -4.44 0.35
C GLN A 176 -6.15 -4.01 -1.11
N LEU A 177 -5.14 -4.56 -1.80
CA LEU A 177 -4.96 -4.33 -3.24
C LEU A 177 -6.17 -4.77 -4.06
N LEU A 178 -6.73 -5.95 -3.78
CA LEU A 178 -7.93 -6.44 -4.48
C LEU A 178 -9.12 -5.50 -4.27
N ILE A 179 -9.30 -4.98 -3.05
CA ILE A 179 -10.37 -4.00 -2.77
C ILE A 179 -10.16 -2.73 -3.59
N TYR A 180 -8.93 -2.23 -3.72
CA TYR A 180 -8.65 -1.08 -4.58
C TYR A 180 -8.99 -1.37 -6.05
N CYS A 181 -8.62 -2.54 -6.58
CA CYS A 181 -8.98 -2.94 -7.93
C CYS A 181 -10.50 -3.02 -8.13
N ILE A 182 -11.25 -3.49 -7.12
CA ILE A 182 -12.71 -3.52 -7.13
C ILE A 182 -13.30 -2.11 -7.15
N LEU A 183 -12.82 -1.20 -6.29
CA LEU A 183 -13.31 0.19 -6.26
C LEU A 183 -13.03 0.92 -7.58
N VAL A 184 -11.86 0.68 -8.20
CA VAL A 184 -11.54 1.21 -9.52
C VAL A 184 -12.46 0.63 -10.60
N HIS A 185 -12.68 -0.68 -10.57
CA HIS A 185 -13.58 -1.36 -11.52
C HIS A 185 -15.02 -0.83 -11.42
N ALA A 186 -15.55 -0.75 -10.20
CA ALA A 186 -16.92 -0.28 -9.96
C ALA A 186 -17.12 1.21 -10.31
N SER A 187 -16.10 2.05 -10.10
CA SER A 187 -16.19 3.50 -10.34
C SER A 187 -15.75 3.95 -11.74
N GLY A 188 -14.92 3.16 -12.42
CA GLY A 188 -14.35 3.50 -13.72
C GLY A 188 -13.39 4.70 -13.72
N VAL A 189 -12.93 5.17 -12.54
CA VAL A 189 -12.10 6.39 -12.42
C VAL A 189 -10.68 6.24 -12.95
N LEU A 190 -10.17 5.00 -12.98
CA LEU A 190 -8.84 4.66 -13.49
C LEU A 190 -8.94 3.40 -14.36
N ARG A 191 -7.93 3.20 -15.21
CA ARG A 191 -7.72 1.91 -15.87
C ARG A 191 -6.56 1.21 -15.17
N ILE A 192 -6.80 0.01 -14.63
CA ILE A 192 -5.81 -0.75 -13.87
C ILE A 192 -5.61 -2.10 -14.53
N GLY A 193 -4.41 -2.32 -15.03
CA GLY A 193 -3.95 -3.61 -15.58
C GLY A 193 -3.05 -4.37 -14.60
N ALA A 194 -2.38 -3.65 -13.69
CA ALA A 194 -1.47 -4.22 -12.71
C ALA A 194 -1.67 -3.64 -11.31
N CYS A 195 -1.20 -4.38 -10.31
CA CYS A 195 -1.15 -3.91 -8.92
C CYS A 195 0.12 -4.42 -8.22
N SER A 196 0.65 -3.62 -7.30
CA SER A 196 1.90 -3.92 -6.59
C SER A 196 1.83 -3.63 -5.11
N LEU A 197 2.52 -4.47 -4.34
CA LEU A 197 2.95 -4.20 -2.97
C LEU A 197 4.44 -3.86 -2.99
N VAL A 198 4.82 -2.70 -2.48
CA VAL A 198 6.22 -2.25 -2.44
C VAL A 198 6.64 -2.01 -0.99
N ASN A 199 7.76 -2.62 -0.58
CA ASN A 199 8.33 -2.39 0.73
C ASN A 199 9.80 -1.94 0.63
N PRO A 200 10.07 -0.63 0.70
CA PRO A 200 11.42 -0.09 0.62
C PRO A 200 12.30 -0.46 1.81
N ARG A 201 11.72 -0.80 2.97
CA ARG A 201 12.52 -1.21 4.14
C ARG A 201 13.21 -2.55 3.94
N ILE A 202 12.55 -3.49 3.28
CA ILE A 202 13.12 -4.82 3.01
C ILE A 202 13.53 -5.00 1.55
N GLY A 203 13.45 -3.96 0.72
CA GLY A 203 13.81 -4.00 -0.69
C GLY A 203 13.01 -5.01 -1.50
N LEU A 204 11.72 -5.11 -1.26
CA LEU A 204 10.85 -6.13 -1.84
C LEU A 204 9.65 -5.53 -2.56
N THR A 205 9.34 -6.06 -3.73
CA THR A 205 8.10 -5.80 -4.47
C THR A 205 7.43 -7.12 -4.85
N TRP A 206 6.10 -7.17 -4.67
CA TRP A 206 5.24 -8.13 -5.35
C TRP A 206 4.42 -7.38 -6.39
N ARG A 207 4.53 -7.80 -7.66
CA ARG A 207 3.83 -7.17 -8.78
C ARG A 207 3.02 -8.22 -9.54
N PHE A 208 1.76 -7.90 -9.79
CA PHE A 208 0.83 -8.78 -10.48
C PHE A 208 0.13 -8.03 -11.62
N ALA A 209 -0.03 -8.66 -12.77
CA ALA A 209 -1.16 -8.30 -13.60
C ALA A 209 -2.45 -8.72 -12.88
N VAL A 210 -3.46 -7.85 -12.84
CA VAL A 210 -4.70 -8.11 -12.06
C VAL A 210 -5.37 -9.42 -12.46
N PRO A 211 -5.52 -9.78 -13.76
CA PRO A 211 -6.07 -11.09 -14.13
C PRO A 211 -5.24 -12.25 -13.58
N GLN A 212 -3.92 -12.17 -13.67
CA GLN A 212 -3.03 -13.23 -13.17
C GLN A 212 -3.14 -13.41 -11.66
N LEU A 213 -3.26 -12.33 -10.89
CA LEU A 213 -3.48 -12.44 -9.45
C LEU A 213 -4.77 -13.19 -9.17
N ILE A 214 -5.87 -12.84 -9.86
CA ILE A 214 -7.16 -13.51 -9.67
C ILE A 214 -7.07 -15.00 -10.01
N GLU A 215 -6.44 -15.37 -11.12
CA GLU A 215 -6.23 -16.76 -11.52
C GLU A 215 -5.39 -17.57 -10.50
N GLN A 216 -4.45 -16.91 -9.81
CA GLN A 216 -3.66 -17.57 -8.76
C GLN A 216 -4.46 -17.85 -7.49
N ILE A 217 -5.41 -16.98 -7.12
CA ILE A 217 -6.10 -17.04 -5.83
C ILE A 217 -7.54 -17.58 -5.91
N SER A 218 -8.15 -17.65 -7.10
CA SER A 218 -9.57 -17.96 -7.32
C SER A 218 -9.76 -18.96 -8.43
N ASP A 219 -10.87 -19.70 -8.38
CA ASP A 219 -11.35 -20.54 -9.47
C ASP A 219 -12.27 -19.80 -10.44
N LEU A 220 -12.59 -18.54 -10.12
CA LEU A 220 -13.40 -17.66 -10.95
C LEU A 220 -12.56 -17.02 -12.06
N SER A 221 -13.19 -16.74 -13.19
CA SER A 221 -12.60 -15.83 -14.17
C SER A 221 -12.44 -14.43 -13.56
N PRO A 222 -11.53 -13.58 -14.07
CA PRO A 222 -11.42 -12.21 -13.59
C PRO A 222 -12.74 -11.42 -13.62
N ALA A 223 -13.55 -11.61 -14.67
CA ALA A 223 -14.85 -10.95 -14.78
C ALA A 223 -15.84 -11.44 -13.70
N ASP A 224 -15.95 -12.77 -13.52
CA ASP A 224 -16.85 -13.35 -12.53
C ASP A 224 -16.40 -13.00 -11.10
N PHE A 225 -15.08 -12.90 -10.87
CA PHE A 225 -14.52 -12.47 -9.58
C PHE A 225 -14.98 -11.05 -9.23
N PHE A 226 -14.82 -10.10 -10.16
CA PHE A 226 -15.25 -8.73 -9.97
C PHE A 226 -16.77 -8.61 -9.77
N GLU A 227 -17.55 -9.30 -10.60
CA GLU A 227 -18.99 -9.31 -10.48
C GLU A 227 -19.47 -9.89 -9.15
N THR A 228 -18.90 -11.03 -8.72
CA THR A 228 -19.22 -11.66 -7.44
C THR A 228 -18.88 -10.74 -6.27
N PHE A 229 -17.73 -10.07 -6.34
CA PHE A 229 -17.31 -9.13 -5.30
C PHE A 229 -18.24 -7.92 -5.22
N VAL A 230 -18.52 -7.27 -6.37
CA VAL A 230 -19.42 -6.12 -6.47
C VAL A 230 -20.80 -6.47 -5.92
N ARG A 231 -21.34 -7.61 -6.31
CA ARG A 231 -22.64 -8.11 -5.82
C ARG A 231 -22.66 -8.36 -4.30
N PHE A 232 -21.53 -8.77 -3.72
CA PHE A 232 -21.44 -8.95 -2.27
C PHE A 232 -21.43 -7.63 -1.52
N ILE A 233 -20.73 -6.60 -2.02
CA ILE A 233 -20.62 -5.30 -1.35
C ILE A 233 -21.83 -4.39 -1.62
N ASP A 234 -22.55 -4.59 -2.71
CA ASP A 234 -23.81 -3.90 -3.02
C ASP A 234 -24.88 -4.86 -3.55
N PRO A 235 -25.64 -5.50 -2.67
CA PRO A 235 -26.69 -6.42 -3.08
C PRO A 235 -27.85 -5.76 -3.82
N GLN A 236 -27.93 -4.43 -3.87
CA GLN A 236 -29.06 -3.70 -4.49
C GLN A 236 -28.90 -3.53 -6.01
N GLU A 237 -27.70 -3.72 -6.57
CA GLU A 237 -27.50 -3.68 -8.02
C GLU A 237 -28.07 -4.89 -8.79
N VAL A 238 -28.73 -5.85 -8.10
CA VAL A 238 -29.21 -7.12 -8.69
C VAL A 238 -30.73 -7.09 -8.95
N LEU A 239 -31.38 -5.93 -8.86
CA LEU A 239 -32.78 -5.73 -9.19
C LEU A 239 -32.92 -4.80 -10.40
#